data_abda3426bff8e57c77b2864d3bf436ae
#
_entry.id   abda3426bff8e57c77b2864d3bf436ae
#
_cell.length_a   1.000
_cell.length_b   1.000
_cell.length_c   1.000
_cell.angle_alpha   90.00
_cell.angle_beta   90.00
_cell.angle_gamma   90.00
#
_symmetry.space_group_name_H-M   'P 1'
#
loop_
_entity.id
_entity.type
_entity.pdbx_description
1 polymer ?
#
loop_
_entity_poly.entity_id
_entity_poly.type
_entity_poly.pdbx_seq_one_letter_code
_entity_poly.pdbx_strand_id
1 'polypeptide(L)'
;MRLLVKRGLAAAAVVIALASGCGAQILVPVWIDTDPAIGEPERDVDDGFALVQAFRSKELGVRGISVVFGNASLAQGVPIAQRLAREFGPAGLQVFAGASSADSGGAETDASRALERALRRERLTILALGPATNVAAVLQSHPELASQIVRIVAVAGRRPGQRFTTGATNRKGHRDFNFELDPEAFRVLIQSNVPLVLLPFEISSKIWIEALDIDRLASGPPSAQALATPARYWLALWRRLFAVNGFNPFDTLAVGYVVSPKDFLCESLQIEIQTLQDDVTEPGMQGGAVDRKPYLLVSKSFTSVSHRALYCSTAPAGFKRDLLDRLLR
;
A
#
# COMPACT_ATOMS: atom_id res chain seq x y z
N MET A 1 -41.93 -43.48 71.22
CA MET A 1 -42.39 -42.30 70.46
C MET A 1 -41.14 -41.60 69.87
N ARG A 2 -40.76 -41.90 68.62
CA ARG A 2 -39.53 -41.40 67.99
C ARG A 2 -39.91 -40.33 66.97
N LEU A 3 -39.51 -39.09 67.18
CA LEU A 3 -39.64 -38.01 66.21
C LEU A 3 -38.60 -38.13 65.11
N LEU A 4 -39.05 -38.22 63.89
CA LEU A 4 -38.25 -38.15 62.66
C LEU A 4 -38.11 -36.69 62.23
N VAL A 5 -36.92 -36.13 62.31
CA VAL A 5 -36.56 -34.81 61.74
C VAL A 5 -36.15 -34.98 60.28
N LYS A 6 -36.96 -34.48 59.34
CA LYS A 6 -36.62 -34.40 57.91
C LYS A 6 -35.71 -33.15 57.72
N ARG A 7 -34.46 -33.42 57.32
CA ARG A 7 -33.56 -32.37 56.81
C ARG A 7 -33.83 -32.17 55.33
N GLY A 8 -34.35 -31.01 54.93
CA GLY A 8 -34.44 -30.59 53.54
C GLY A 8 -33.08 -30.11 53.06
N LEU A 9 -32.54 -30.72 51.99
CA LEU A 9 -31.41 -30.17 51.23
C LEU A 9 -31.94 -29.10 50.27
N ALA A 10 -31.54 -27.85 50.48
CA ALA A 10 -31.71 -26.79 49.49
C ALA A 10 -30.55 -26.88 48.48
N ALA A 11 -30.84 -27.27 47.24
CA ALA A 11 -29.87 -27.19 46.16
C ALA A 11 -29.76 -25.73 45.67
N ALA A 12 -28.62 -25.10 45.93
CA ALA A 12 -28.29 -23.80 45.37
C ALA A 12 -27.85 -24.01 43.92
N ALA A 13 -28.67 -23.57 42.97
CA ALA A 13 -28.29 -23.51 41.56
C ALA A 13 -27.33 -22.31 41.34
N VAL A 14 -26.06 -22.64 41.11
CA VAL A 14 -25.07 -21.63 40.68
C VAL A 14 -25.31 -21.35 39.20
N VAL A 15 -25.91 -20.19 38.90
CA VAL A 15 -26.01 -19.67 37.53
C VAL A 15 -24.67 -19.09 37.16
N ILE A 16 -23.86 -19.84 36.40
CA ILE A 16 -22.64 -19.31 35.76
C ILE A 16 -23.11 -18.45 34.58
N ALA A 17 -23.12 -17.14 34.78
CA ALA A 17 -23.26 -16.18 33.69
C ALA A 17 -21.98 -16.22 32.84
N LEU A 18 -22.05 -16.89 31.70
CA LEU A 18 -21.05 -16.78 30.65
C LEU A 18 -21.08 -15.35 30.11
N ALA A 19 -20.24 -14.49 30.65
CA ALA A 19 -19.96 -13.20 30.06
C ALA A 19 -19.31 -13.49 28.70
N SER A 20 -20.10 -13.36 27.61
CA SER A 20 -19.58 -13.32 26.24
C SER A 20 -18.73 -12.07 26.16
N GLY A 21 -17.45 -12.21 26.43
CA GLY A 21 -16.46 -11.17 26.22
C GLY A 21 -16.44 -10.86 24.72
N CYS A 22 -17.05 -9.77 24.31
CA CYS A 22 -16.83 -9.16 23.00
C CYS A 22 -15.35 -8.73 23.00
N GLY A 23 -14.46 -9.63 22.58
CA GLY A 23 -13.05 -9.32 22.44
C GLY A 23 -12.93 -8.16 21.45
N ALA A 24 -12.54 -6.98 21.93
CA ALA A 24 -12.25 -5.86 21.06
C ALA A 24 -11.23 -6.32 20.02
N GLN A 25 -11.60 -6.31 18.75
CA GLN A 25 -10.70 -6.66 17.67
C GLN A 25 -9.53 -5.67 17.71
N ILE A 26 -8.31 -6.17 17.94
CA ILE A 26 -7.11 -5.33 17.93
C ILE A 26 -6.86 -4.92 16.49
N LEU A 27 -7.05 -3.62 16.21
CA LEU A 27 -6.79 -3.04 14.89
C LEU A 27 -5.27 -2.93 14.67
N VAL A 28 -4.83 -3.19 13.45
CA VAL A 28 -3.45 -2.88 13.03
C VAL A 28 -3.36 -1.37 12.80
N PRO A 29 -2.57 -0.63 13.61
CA PRO A 29 -2.40 0.80 13.40
C PRO A 29 -1.54 1.04 12.16
N VAL A 30 -2.10 1.78 11.19
CA VAL A 30 -1.45 2.07 9.91
C VAL A 30 -1.35 3.56 9.65
N TRP A 31 -0.25 3.98 9.02
CA TRP A 31 -0.07 5.26 8.36
C TRP A 31 0.01 5.02 6.86
N ILE A 32 -0.66 5.85 6.05
CA ILE A 32 -0.67 5.72 4.60
C ILE A 32 0.07 6.90 4.00
N ASP A 33 1.13 6.63 3.24
CA ASP A 33 1.88 7.58 2.43
C ASP A 33 1.57 7.31 0.96
N THR A 34 0.96 8.27 0.24
CA THR A 34 0.25 8.04 -1.03
C THR A 34 0.40 9.23 -1.98
N ASP A 35 0.32 8.99 -3.29
CA ASP A 35 0.41 10.03 -4.33
C ASP A 35 -0.86 10.06 -5.25
N PRO A 36 -2.07 10.20 -4.66
CA PRO A 36 -3.32 9.93 -5.32
C PRO A 36 -3.61 10.87 -6.48
N ALA A 37 -4.03 10.29 -7.60
CA ALA A 37 -4.37 11.01 -8.83
C ALA A 37 -5.79 10.70 -9.34
N ILE A 38 -6.58 9.93 -8.60
CA ILE A 38 -7.92 9.48 -9.03
C ILE A 38 -8.85 10.65 -9.36
N GLY A 39 -9.33 10.67 -10.60
CA GLY A 39 -10.17 11.73 -11.15
C GLY A 39 -9.42 12.75 -11.99
N GLU A 40 -8.08 12.77 -11.94
CA GLU A 40 -7.27 13.53 -12.88
C GLU A 40 -7.24 12.83 -14.26
N PRO A 41 -7.26 13.59 -15.35
CA PRO A 41 -7.23 13.02 -16.71
C PRO A 41 -5.99 12.15 -16.93
N GLU A 42 -6.19 10.94 -17.46
CA GLU A 42 -5.13 10.01 -17.85
C GLU A 42 -4.14 9.66 -16.70
N ARG A 43 -4.59 9.71 -15.44
CA ARG A 43 -3.81 9.36 -14.25
C ARG A 43 -4.34 8.09 -13.59
N ASP A 44 -3.45 7.45 -12.82
CA ASP A 44 -3.76 6.21 -12.12
C ASP A 44 -4.87 6.40 -11.07
N VAL A 45 -5.54 5.30 -10.76
CA VAL A 45 -6.69 5.26 -9.85
C VAL A 45 -6.44 4.40 -8.61
N ASP A 46 -5.33 3.67 -8.58
CA ASP A 46 -5.08 2.61 -7.62
C ASP A 46 -4.91 3.10 -6.18
N ASP A 47 -4.29 4.27 -5.94
CA ASP A 47 -4.30 4.95 -4.63
C ASP A 47 -5.72 5.16 -4.11
N GLY A 48 -6.64 5.61 -4.97
CA GLY A 48 -8.05 5.81 -4.58
C GLY A 48 -8.72 4.52 -4.17
N PHE A 49 -8.46 3.42 -4.89
CA PHE A 49 -8.92 2.08 -4.54
C PHE A 49 -8.31 1.63 -3.21
N ALA A 50 -7.00 1.82 -3.02
CA ALA A 50 -6.29 1.44 -1.79
C ALA A 50 -6.78 2.23 -0.56
N LEU A 51 -7.02 3.54 -0.69
CA LEU A 51 -7.55 4.37 0.39
C LEU A 51 -8.94 3.89 0.81
N VAL A 52 -9.88 3.71 -0.14
CA VAL A 52 -11.22 3.21 0.16
C VAL A 52 -11.16 1.79 0.72
N GLN A 53 -10.32 0.90 0.17
CA GLN A 53 -10.10 -0.44 0.72
C GLN A 53 -9.63 -0.37 2.18
N ALA A 54 -8.67 0.50 2.50
CA ALA A 54 -8.19 0.68 3.87
C ALA A 54 -9.29 1.17 4.81
N PHE A 55 -10.10 2.14 4.38
CA PHE A 55 -11.22 2.66 5.16
C PHE A 55 -12.33 1.62 5.41
N ARG A 56 -12.52 0.67 4.49
CA ARG A 56 -13.47 -0.44 4.58
C ARG A 56 -12.90 -1.70 5.23
N SER A 57 -11.63 -1.69 5.64
CA SER A 57 -10.98 -2.82 6.29
C SER A 57 -11.06 -2.67 7.81
N LYS A 58 -11.98 -3.42 8.42
CA LYS A 58 -12.20 -3.44 9.88
C LYS A 58 -10.99 -3.90 10.69
N GLU A 59 -10.01 -4.50 10.05
CA GLU A 59 -8.75 -4.96 10.62
C GLU A 59 -7.75 -3.82 10.83
N LEU A 60 -7.96 -2.68 10.13
CA LEU A 60 -7.02 -1.57 10.10
C LEU A 60 -7.53 -0.37 10.92
N GLY A 61 -6.61 0.26 11.62
CA GLY A 61 -6.84 1.56 12.25
C GLY A 61 -5.98 2.62 11.57
N VAL A 62 -6.52 3.35 10.60
CA VAL A 62 -5.78 4.41 9.89
C VAL A 62 -5.57 5.59 10.82
N ARG A 63 -4.30 5.95 11.07
CA ARG A 63 -3.88 7.01 12.01
C ARG A 63 -3.65 8.35 11.35
N GLY A 64 -3.35 8.35 10.06
CA GLY A 64 -3.13 9.53 9.26
C GLY A 64 -2.76 9.17 7.83
N ILE A 65 -2.83 10.16 6.96
CA ILE A 65 -2.45 10.08 5.56
C ILE A 65 -1.46 11.19 5.28
N SER A 66 -0.30 10.85 4.71
CA SER A 66 0.61 11.79 4.09
C SER A 66 0.49 11.71 2.57
N VAL A 67 0.51 12.86 1.91
CA VAL A 67 0.51 12.94 0.45
C VAL A 67 1.89 13.34 -0.03
N VAL A 68 2.38 12.65 -1.05
CA VAL A 68 3.66 12.91 -1.71
C VAL A 68 3.42 13.19 -3.19
N PHE A 69 4.39 13.77 -3.89
CA PHE A 69 4.37 13.88 -5.36
C PHE A 69 4.45 12.49 -6.01
N GLY A 70 4.03 12.37 -7.26
CA GLY A 70 4.15 11.12 -8.03
C GLY A 70 3.14 11.05 -9.16
N ASN A 71 2.09 10.26 -9.03
CA ASN A 71 0.99 10.12 -10.02
C ASN A 71 0.34 11.48 -10.34
N ALA A 72 0.26 12.36 -9.33
CA ALA A 72 -0.13 13.76 -9.49
C ALA A 72 0.88 14.68 -8.80
N SER A 73 0.80 15.99 -9.06
CA SER A 73 1.51 16.96 -8.25
C SER A 73 0.95 16.96 -6.82
N LEU A 74 1.77 17.37 -5.84
CA LEU A 74 1.31 17.50 -4.45
C LEU A 74 0.04 18.38 -4.35
N ALA A 75 0.00 19.47 -5.13
CA ALA A 75 -1.13 20.41 -5.14
C ALA A 75 -2.43 19.78 -5.64
N GLN A 76 -2.37 18.77 -6.51
CA GLN A 76 -3.53 18.00 -6.99
C GLN A 76 -3.84 16.84 -6.04
N GLY A 77 -2.83 16.10 -5.56
CA GLY A 77 -3.02 14.92 -4.71
C GLY A 77 -3.63 15.24 -3.35
N VAL A 78 -3.21 16.35 -2.71
CA VAL A 78 -3.72 16.72 -1.37
C VAL A 78 -5.24 16.90 -1.35
N PRO A 79 -5.86 17.71 -2.22
CA PRO A 79 -7.33 17.83 -2.27
C PRO A 79 -8.05 16.50 -2.54
N ILE A 80 -7.45 15.63 -3.38
CA ILE A 80 -8.00 14.29 -3.68
C ILE A 80 -8.05 13.44 -2.42
N ALA A 81 -6.92 13.31 -1.71
CA ALA A 81 -6.84 12.54 -0.47
C ALA A 81 -7.78 13.12 0.61
N GLN A 82 -7.82 14.44 0.75
CA GLN A 82 -8.71 15.13 1.70
C GLN A 82 -10.18 14.86 1.42
N ARG A 83 -10.59 14.87 0.15
CA ARG A 83 -11.95 14.54 -0.26
C ARG A 83 -12.29 13.09 0.10
N LEU A 84 -11.45 12.13 -0.28
CA LEU A 84 -11.68 10.71 0.02
C LEU A 84 -11.73 10.44 1.53
N ALA A 85 -10.81 11.04 2.30
CA ALA A 85 -10.78 10.90 3.75
C ALA A 85 -12.03 11.50 4.41
N ARG A 86 -12.48 12.68 3.98
CA ARG A 86 -13.66 13.36 4.52
C ARG A 86 -14.96 12.62 4.20
N GLU A 87 -15.09 12.10 2.97
CA GLU A 87 -16.32 11.49 2.49
C GLU A 87 -16.45 10.02 2.91
N PHE A 88 -15.34 9.28 2.98
CA PHE A 88 -15.37 7.82 3.13
C PHE A 88 -14.50 7.30 4.27
N GLY A 89 -13.60 8.12 4.80
CA GLY A 89 -12.67 7.74 5.86
C GLY A 89 -13.27 7.74 7.25
N PRO A 90 -12.52 7.24 8.24
CA PRO A 90 -12.89 7.35 9.64
C PRO A 90 -13.05 8.82 10.07
N ALA A 91 -13.99 9.07 10.98
CA ALA A 91 -14.21 10.42 11.51
C ALA A 91 -12.92 11.00 12.13
N GLY A 92 -12.59 12.24 11.76
CA GLY A 92 -11.40 12.92 12.28
C GLY A 92 -10.08 12.52 11.62
N LEU A 93 -10.09 11.65 10.61
CA LEU A 93 -8.87 11.29 9.88
C LEU A 93 -8.28 12.52 9.19
N GLN A 94 -6.99 12.77 9.44
CA GLN A 94 -6.28 13.93 8.91
C GLN A 94 -5.38 13.53 7.73
N VAL A 95 -5.25 14.47 6.79
CA VAL A 95 -4.39 14.38 5.60
C VAL A 95 -3.39 15.51 5.63
N PHE A 96 -2.12 15.19 5.43
CA PHE A 96 -1.01 16.12 5.55
C PHE A 96 -0.26 16.24 4.22
N ALA A 97 0.07 17.48 3.84
CA ALA A 97 0.90 17.75 2.67
C ALA A 97 2.37 17.43 2.97
N GLY A 98 2.98 16.65 2.09
CA GLY A 98 4.36 16.21 2.21
C GLY A 98 5.31 16.80 1.16
N ALA A 99 6.24 15.99 0.67
CA ALA A 99 7.22 16.40 -0.32
C ALA A 99 6.57 16.66 -1.68
N SER A 100 6.99 17.73 -2.36
CA SER A 100 6.54 18.10 -3.71
C SER A 100 7.47 17.59 -4.82
N SER A 101 8.65 17.08 -4.46
CA SER A 101 9.64 16.47 -5.36
C SER A 101 10.65 15.65 -4.55
N ALA A 102 11.46 14.82 -5.20
CA ALA A 102 12.58 14.10 -4.60
C ALA A 102 13.65 15.06 -4.05
N ASP A 103 13.85 16.19 -4.71
CA ASP A 103 14.84 17.22 -4.28
C ASP A 103 14.47 17.85 -2.92
N SER A 104 13.22 17.66 -2.47
CA SER A 104 12.80 18.04 -1.12
C SER A 104 13.26 17.05 -0.04
N GLY A 105 14.02 16.01 -0.40
CA GLY A 105 14.49 14.98 0.50
C GLY A 105 15.12 15.52 1.77
N GLY A 106 14.61 15.11 2.93
CA GLY A 106 15.05 15.59 4.24
C GLY A 106 14.46 16.93 4.69
N ALA A 107 13.73 17.67 3.82
CA ALA A 107 13.01 18.86 4.23
C ALA A 107 11.84 18.51 5.14
N GLU A 108 11.70 19.30 6.22
CA GLU A 108 10.58 19.15 7.14
C GLU A 108 9.27 19.63 6.48
N THR A 109 8.26 18.77 6.44
CA THR A 109 6.93 19.04 5.89
C THR A 109 5.85 18.84 6.95
N ASP A 110 4.60 19.23 6.66
CA ASP A 110 3.47 18.92 7.53
C ASP A 110 3.30 17.38 7.69
N ALA A 111 3.53 16.63 6.62
CA ALA A 111 3.47 15.19 6.62
C ALA A 111 4.56 14.55 7.50
N SER A 112 5.84 14.97 7.35
CA SER A 112 6.93 14.41 8.16
C SER A 112 6.74 14.71 9.65
N ARG A 113 6.35 15.94 10.01
CA ARG A 113 6.01 16.32 11.39
C ARG A 113 4.85 15.52 11.96
N ALA A 114 3.82 15.25 11.14
CA ALA A 114 2.65 14.50 11.59
C ALA A 114 2.97 13.02 11.78
N LEU A 115 3.73 12.41 10.86
CA LEU A 115 4.20 11.03 10.97
C LEU A 115 5.13 10.86 12.18
N GLU A 116 6.08 11.79 12.40
CA GLU A 116 6.92 11.83 13.59
C GLU A 116 6.08 11.79 14.87
N ARG A 117 5.11 12.73 15.00
CA ARG A 117 4.23 12.76 16.18
C ARG A 117 3.43 11.47 16.35
N ALA A 118 2.99 10.85 15.29
CA ALA A 118 2.26 9.59 15.33
C ALA A 118 3.16 8.45 15.84
N LEU A 119 4.39 8.34 15.31
CA LEU A 119 5.38 7.34 15.72
C LEU A 119 5.82 7.50 17.18
N ARG A 120 5.90 8.74 17.68
CA ARG A 120 6.19 8.98 19.13
C ARG A 120 5.07 8.53 20.06
N ARG A 121 3.85 8.32 19.56
CA ARG A 121 2.68 7.89 20.35
C ARG A 121 2.46 6.39 20.34
N GLU A 122 2.61 5.75 19.19
CA GLU A 122 2.37 4.31 19.02
C GLU A 122 3.20 3.74 17.88
N ARG A 123 3.38 2.42 17.90
CA ARG A 123 4.06 1.71 16.80
C ARG A 123 3.12 1.58 15.60
N LEU A 124 3.61 1.88 14.40
CA LEU A 124 2.83 1.90 13.17
C LEU A 124 3.37 0.93 12.11
N THR A 125 2.48 0.38 11.30
CA THR A 125 2.79 -0.13 9.97
C THR A 125 2.62 1.00 8.97
N ILE A 126 3.60 1.24 8.11
CA ILE A 126 3.54 2.27 7.07
C ILE A 126 3.23 1.60 5.74
N LEU A 127 2.19 2.09 5.06
CA LEU A 127 1.89 1.78 3.66
C LEU A 127 2.52 2.89 2.80
N ALA A 128 3.61 2.57 2.09
CA ALA A 128 4.26 3.48 1.15
C ALA A 128 3.76 3.17 -0.26
N LEU A 129 2.70 3.87 -0.66
CA LEU A 129 1.99 3.66 -1.93
C LEU A 129 2.57 4.55 -3.04
N GLY A 130 3.18 5.70 -2.70
CA GLY A 130 3.94 6.56 -3.60
C GLY A 130 5.45 6.51 -3.37
N PRO A 131 6.21 7.47 -3.91
CA PRO A 131 7.60 7.68 -3.56
C PRO A 131 7.77 7.82 -2.05
N ALA A 132 8.72 7.13 -1.47
CA ALA A 132 8.86 7.03 -0.02
C ALA A 132 9.52 8.27 0.64
N THR A 133 9.54 9.42 -0.03
CA THR A 133 10.23 10.65 0.38
C THR A 133 9.83 11.14 1.77
N ASN A 134 8.52 11.14 2.09
CA ASN A 134 8.04 11.57 3.41
C ASN A 134 8.53 10.65 4.53
N VAL A 135 8.51 9.34 4.28
CA VAL A 135 8.95 8.32 5.24
C VAL A 135 10.47 8.40 5.45
N ALA A 136 11.21 8.56 4.34
CA ALA A 136 12.66 8.74 4.38
C ALA A 136 13.07 9.99 5.15
N ALA A 137 12.38 11.11 4.96
CA ALA A 137 12.63 12.35 5.70
C ALA A 137 12.53 12.17 7.21
N VAL A 138 11.53 11.42 7.70
CA VAL A 138 11.41 11.11 9.13
C VAL A 138 12.54 10.21 9.61
N LEU A 139 12.90 9.17 8.86
CA LEU A 139 13.97 8.25 9.24
C LEU A 139 15.35 8.90 9.22
N GLN A 140 15.60 9.87 8.33
CA GLN A 140 16.84 10.65 8.29
C GLN A 140 16.95 11.61 9.47
N SER A 141 15.86 12.33 9.78
CA SER A 141 15.85 13.34 10.84
C SER A 141 15.73 12.72 12.23
N HIS A 142 15.08 11.55 12.35
CA HIS A 142 14.75 10.87 13.58
C HIS A 142 15.02 9.36 13.49
N PRO A 143 16.28 8.94 13.32
CA PRO A 143 16.61 7.51 13.15
C PRO A 143 16.18 6.64 14.35
N GLU A 144 16.03 7.20 15.53
CA GLU A 144 15.54 6.51 16.73
C GLU A 144 14.09 6.01 16.55
N LEU A 145 13.29 6.67 15.71
CA LEU A 145 11.90 6.29 15.43
C LEU A 145 11.77 5.05 14.54
N ALA A 146 12.85 4.58 13.94
CA ALA A 146 12.85 3.31 13.19
C ALA A 146 12.30 2.15 14.07
N SER A 147 12.58 2.15 15.37
CA SER A 147 12.07 1.16 16.33
C SER A 147 10.55 1.23 16.56
N GLN A 148 9.91 2.35 16.23
CA GLN A 148 8.47 2.56 16.30
C GLN A 148 7.75 2.13 15.02
N ILE A 149 8.47 1.81 13.97
CA ILE A 149 7.88 1.30 12.73
C ILE A 149 7.89 -0.23 12.79
N VAL A 150 6.71 -0.84 12.78
CA VAL A 150 6.56 -2.30 12.78
C VAL A 150 7.08 -2.90 11.48
N ARG A 151 6.75 -2.26 10.36
CA ARG A 151 7.22 -2.54 9.00
C ARG A 151 6.82 -1.42 8.05
N ILE A 152 7.53 -1.33 6.93
CA ILE A 152 7.14 -0.53 5.77
C ILE A 152 6.70 -1.51 4.68
N VAL A 153 5.51 -1.30 4.13
CA VAL A 153 4.96 -2.07 3.01
C VAL A 153 4.94 -1.16 1.79
N ALA A 154 5.79 -1.43 0.82
CA ALA A 154 6.01 -0.57 -0.33
C ALA A 154 5.66 -1.27 -1.65
N VAL A 155 5.11 -0.51 -2.59
CA VAL A 155 4.80 -0.95 -3.95
C VAL A 155 5.99 -0.62 -4.84
N ALA A 156 6.99 -1.50 -4.87
CA ALA A 156 8.25 -1.32 -5.59
C ALA A 156 9.06 -2.63 -5.67
N GLY A 157 10.15 -2.60 -6.43
CA GLY A 157 11.18 -3.64 -6.47
C GLY A 157 10.95 -4.67 -7.57
N ARG A 158 12.05 -5.30 -8.00
CA ARG A 158 12.05 -6.35 -9.03
C ARG A 158 13.17 -7.33 -8.85
N ARG A 159 13.07 -8.47 -9.54
CA ARG A 159 14.17 -9.44 -9.65
C ARG A 159 15.14 -9.00 -10.76
N PRO A 160 16.43 -9.41 -10.70
CA PRO A 160 17.38 -9.17 -11.79
C PRO A 160 16.85 -9.69 -13.13
N GLY A 161 16.96 -8.87 -14.19
CA GLY A 161 16.50 -9.21 -15.54
C GLY A 161 14.99 -9.18 -15.76
N GLN A 162 14.20 -8.94 -14.73
CA GLN A 162 12.75 -8.82 -14.86
C GLN A 162 12.38 -7.50 -15.52
N ARG A 163 11.58 -7.57 -16.59
CA ARG A 163 10.98 -6.41 -17.25
C ARG A 163 9.50 -6.30 -16.87
N PHE A 164 9.05 -5.09 -16.63
CA PHE A 164 7.64 -4.80 -16.39
C PHE A 164 6.96 -4.50 -17.72
N THR A 165 6.10 -5.38 -18.18
CA THR A 165 5.38 -5.24 -19.46
C THR A 165 3.91 -5.56 -19.28
N THR A 166 3.04 -4.82 -19.97
CA THR A 166 1.59 -5.02 -19.94
C THR A 166 1.08 -5.39 -21.33
N GLY A 167 0.30 -6.46 -21.43
CA GLY A 167 -0.23 -6.98 -22.70
C GLY A 167 0.78 -7.81 -23.48
N ALA A 168 0.28 -8.74 -24.29
CA ALA A 168 1.11 -9.69 -25.03
C ALA A 168 1.89 -9.05 -26.18
N THR A 169 1.39 -7.95 -26.74
CA THR A 169 1.95 -7.27 -27.90
C THR A 169 2.82 -6.07 -27.55
N ASN A 170 2.68 -5.54 -26.33
CA ASN A 170 3.43 -4.36 -25.90
C ASN A 170 4.79 -4.78 -25.33
N ARG A 171 5.84 -4.48 -26.08
CA ARG A 171 7.24 -4.74 -25.65
C ARG A 171 7.84 -3.59 -24.85
N LYS A 172 7.17 -2.44 -24.77
CA LYS A 172 7.65 -1.29 -24.01
C LYS A 172 7.59 -1.61 -22.52
N GLY A 173 8.73 -1.47 -21.84
CA GLY A 173 8.81 -1.65 -20.40
C GLY A 173 8.10 -0.53 -19.64
N HIS A 174 7.63 -0.84 -18.44
CA HIS A 174 7.18 0.14 -17.46
C HIS A 174 8.30 0.42 -16.46
N ARG A 175 8.28 1.61 -15.90
CA ARG A 175 9.15 1.99 -14.79
C ARG A 175 8.70 1.30 -13.50
N ASP A 176 9.63 1.11 -12.59
CA ASP A 176 9.33 0.87 -11.18
C ASP A 176 9.03 2.25 -10.56
N PHE A 177 7.78 2.70 -10.75
CA PHE A 177 7.41 4.12 -10.72
C PHE A 177 7.78 4.79 -9.40
N ASN A 178 7.28 4.24 -8.28
CA ASN A 178 7.53 4.81 -6.95
C ASN A 178 9.02 4.84 -6.59
N PHE A 179 9.74 3.77 -6.93
CA PHE A 179 11.18 3.69 -6.70
C PHE A 179 11.96 4.68 -7.57
N GLU A 180 11.67 4.72 -8.88
CA GLU A 180 12.41 5.54 -9.85
C GLU A 180 12.16 7.05 -9.68
N LEU A 181 11.07 7.44 -9.02
CA LEU A 181 10.80 8.83 -8.66
C LEU A 181 11.67 9.33 -7.51
N ASP A 182 12.05 8.46 -6.57
CA ASP A 182 12.96 8.80 -5.47
C ASP A 182 13.79 7.58 -5.01
N PRO A 183 14.84 7.21 -5.76
CA PRO A 183 15.70 6.08 -5.38
C PRO A 183 16.45 6.31 -4.06
N GLU A 184 16.70 7.58 -3.70
CA GLU A 184 17.41 7.91 -2.47
C GLU A 184 16.54 7.66 -1.23
N ALA A 185 15.24 7.96 -1.31
CA ALA A 185 14.31 7.59 -0.26
C ALA A 185 14.34 6.08 0.02
N PHE A 186 14.33 5.25 -1.02
CA PHE A 186 14.43 3.79 -0.84
C PHE A 186 15.79 3.36 -0.28
N ARG A 187 16.88 4.08 -0.59
CA ARG A 187 18.19 3.84 0.05
C ARG A 187 18.10 4.05 1.56
N VAL A 188 17.44 5.13 1.99
CA VAL A 188 17.22 5.41 3.42
C VAL A 188 16.37 4.31 4.07
N LEU A 189 15.29 3.87 3.42
CA LEU A 189 14.47 2.78 3.93
C LEU A 189 15.28 1.50 4.15
N ILE A 190 16.13 1.13 3.19
CA ILE A 190 17.00 -0.06 3.30
C ILE A 190 17.98 0.10 4.47
N GLN A 191 18.62 1.25 4.59
CA GLN A 191 19.64 1.52 5.61
C GLN A 191 19.06 1.65 7.03
N SER A 192 17.78 1.99 7.15
CA SER A 192 17.10 2.15 8.45
C SER A 192 16.94 0.84 9.23
N ASN A 193 17.12 -0.31 8.57
CA ASN A 193 16.87 -1.65 9.11
C ASN A 193 15.41 -1.89 9.59
N VAL A 194 14.47 -1.02 9.24
CA VAL A 194 13.05 -1.29 9.43
C VAL A 194 12.63 -2.47 8.55
N PRO A 195 11.85 -3.44 9.05
CA PRO A 195 11.35 -4.54 8.22
C PRO A 195 10.64 -3.99 6.97
N LEU A 196 11.19 -4.28 5.78
CA LEU A 196 10.66 -3.84 4.50
C LEU A 196 9.97 -5.00 3.79
N VAL A 197 8.73 -4.75 3.34
CA VAL A 197 7.91 -5.66 2.54
C VAL A 197 7.66 -5.02 1.18
N LEU A 198 7.93 -5.76 0.12
CA LEU A 198 7.77 -5.29 -1.26
C LEU A 198 6.62 -6.02 -1.95
N LEU A 199 5.67 -5.26 -2.48
CA LEU A 199 4.55 -5.71 -3.33
C LEU A 199 4.82 -5.21 -4.76
N PRO A 200 5.64 -5.94 -5.53
CA PRO A 200 6.15 -5.48 -6.83
C PRO A 200 5.13 -5.60 -7.95
N PHE A 201 5.49 -5.09 -9.15
CA PHE A 201 4.74 -5.32 -10.39
C PHE A 201 4.51 -6.82 -10.67
N GLU A 202 5.43 -7.70 -10.27
CA GLU A 202 5.29 -9.17 -10.43
C GLU A 202 4.00 -9.73 -9.83
N ILE A 203 3.58 -9.22 -8.68
CA ILE A 203 2.35 -9.67 -8.02
C ILE A 203 1.13 -8.92 -8.56
N SER A 204 1.21 -7.60 -8.74
CA SER A 204 0.09 -6.75 -9.15
C SER A 204 -0.35 -7.01 -10.58
N SER A 205 0.57 -7.32 -11.49
CA SER A 205 0.27 -7.65 -12.89
C SER A 205 -0.60 -8.89 -13.09
N LYS A 206 -0.81 -9.69 -12.05
CA LYS A 206 -1.68 -10.88 -12.05
C LYS A 206 -3.13 -10.57 -11.66
N ILE A 207 -3.39 -9.37 -11.14
CA ILE A 207 -4.72 -8.94 -10.69
C ILE A 207 -5.27 -7.92 -11.68
N TRP A 208 -6.47 -8.16 -12.16
CA TRP A 208 -7.09 -7.33 -13.19
C TRP A 208 -8.45 -6.81 -12.75
N ILE A 209 -8.61 -5.50 -12.72
CA ILE A 209 -9.93 -4.85 -12.61
C ILE A 209 -10.47 -4.64 -14.01
N GLU A 210 -11.62 -5.22 -14.30
CA GLU A 210 -12.23 -5.27 -15.60
C GLU A 210 -13.55 -4.49 -15.66
N ALA A 211 -14.13 -4.32 -16.83
CA ALA A 211 -15.37 -3.54 -17.00
C ALA A 211 -16.51 -4.01 -16.10
N LEU A 212 -16.71 -5.32 -15.94
CA LEU A 212 -17.75 -5.87 -15.07
C LEU A 212 -17.52 -5.55 -13.60
N ASP A 213 -16.26 -5.48 -13.16
CA ASP A 213 -15.92 -5.09 -11.78
C ASP A 213 -16.29 -3.62 -11.55
N ILE A 214 -15.99 -2.75 -12.53
CA ILE A 214 -16.35 -1.33 -12.50
C ILE A 214 -17.88 -1.13 -12.51
N ASP A 215 -18.61 -1.95 -13.25
CA ASP A 215 -20.10 -1.92 -13.27
C ASP A 215 -20.68 -2.30 -11.90
N ARG A 216 -20.07 -3.29 -11.23
CA ARG A 216 -20.43 -3.62 -9.83
C ARG A 216 -20.16 -2.45 -8.89
N LEU A 217 -18.99 -1.79 -9.00
CA LEU A 217 -18.66 -0.61 -8.18
C LEU A 217 -19.67 0.53 -8.43
N ALA A 218 -20.06 0.77 -9.67
CA ALA A 218 -21.02 1.81 -10.03
C ALA A 218 -22.42 1.58 -9.44
N SER A 219 -22.75 0.32 -9.12
CA SER A 219 -24.03 -0.07 -8.48
C SER A 219 -23.90 -0.21 -6.96
N GLY A 220 -22.72 0.04 -6.40
CA GLY A 220 -22.39 -0.13 -4.99
C GLY A 220 -22.71 1.11 -4.14
N PRO A 221 -22.17 1.16 -2.91
CA PRO A 221 -22.29 2.32 -2.02
C PRO A 221 -21.56 3.55 -2.59
N PRO A 222 -21.82 4.76 -2.04
CA PRO A 222 -21.21 6.00 -2.54
C PRO A 222 -19.68 5.96 -2.68
N SER A 223 -18.99 5.28 -1.77
CA SER A 223 -17.54 5.09 -1.84
C SER A 223 -17.09 4.29 -3.07
N ALA A 224 -17.83 3.24 -3.43
CA ALA A 224 -17.56 2.44 -4.62
C ALA A 224 -17.93 3.21 -5.90
N GLN A 225 -19.06 3.92 -5.91
CA GLN A 225 -19.50 4.76 -7.02
C GLN A 225 -18.48 5.85 -7.35
N ALA A 226 -17.85 6.45 -6.33
CA ALA A 226 -16.81 7.47 -6.49
C ALA A 226 -15.56 6.94 -7.23
N LEU A 227 -15.28 5.64 -7.13
CA LEU A 227 -14.18 4.98 -7.85
C LEU A 227 -14.56 4.61 -9.29
N ALA A 228 -15.84 4.32 -9.56
CA ALA A 228 -16.26 3.71 -10.82
C ALA A 228 -16.04 4.61 -12.05
N THR A 229 -16.39 5.90 -11.97
CA THR A 229 -16.23 6.81 -13.11
C THR A 229 -14.77 7.03 -13.50
N PRO A 230 -13.84 7.38 -12.56
CA PRO A 230 -12.42 7.44 -12.86
C PRO A 230 -11.85 6.12 -13.41
N ALA A 231 -12.26 4.97 -12.84
CA ALA A 231 -11.82 3.66 -13.27
C ALA A 231 -12.23 3.35 -14.71
N ARG A 232 -13.40 3.83 -15.19
CA ARG A 232 -13.80 3.68 -16.60
C ARG A 232 -12.88 4.44 -17.55
N TYR A 233 -12.49 5.68 -17.19
CA TYR A 233 -11.55 6.46 -17.99
C TYR A 233 -10.16 5.82 -17.98
N TRP A 234 -9.71 5.33 -16.84
CA TRP A 234 -8.44 4.62 -16.73
C TRP A 234 -8.43 3.32 -17.54
N LEU A 235 -9.49 2.52 -17.48
CA LEU A 235 -9.64 1.33 -18.31
C LEU A 235 -9.63 1.67 -19.81
N ALA A 236 -10.29 2.76 -20.23
CA ALA A 236 -10.28 3.19 -21.64
C ALA A 236 -8.87 3.56 -22.10
N LEU A 237 -8.08 4.22 -21.24
CA LEU A 237 -6.68 4.52 -21.51
C LEU A 237 -5.84 3.23 -21.65
N TRP A 238 -5.99 2.27 -20.73
CA TRP A 238 -5.28 1.00 -20.80
C TRP A 238 -5.61 0.19 -22.05
N ARG A 239 -6.87 0.17 -22.46
CA ARG A 239 -7.30 -0.43 -23.74
C ARG A 239 -6.60 0.22 -24.92
N ARG A 240 -6.51 1.56 -24.93
CA ARG A 240 -5.86 2.31 -26.00
C ARG A 240 -4.36 2.08 -26.06
N LEU A 241 -3.68 2.08 -24.91
CA LEU A 241 -2.21 2.02 -24.83
C LEU A 241 -1.67 0.59 -24.91
N PHE A 242 -2.36 -0.38 -24.31
CA PHE A 242 -1.82 -1.73 -24.10
C PHE A 242 -2.63 -2.84 -24.76
N ALA A 243 -3.77 -2.52 -25.39
CA ALA A 243 -4.70 -3.48 -25.99
C ALA A 243 -5.17 -4.58 -25.02
N VAL A 244 -5.43 -4.22 -23.76
CA VAL A 244 -5.88 -5.10 -22.66
C VAL A 244 -7.29 -4.72 -22.21
N ASN A 245 -8.02 -5.64 -21.57
CA ASN A 245 -9.40 -5.42 -21.12
C ASN A 245 -9.51 -5.18 -19.59
N GLY A 246 -8.45 -4.74 -18.95
CA GLY A 246 -8.42 -4.45 -17.53
C GLY A 246 -7.23 -3.55 -17.19
N PHE A 247 -7.11 -3.19 -15.92
CA PHE A 247 -5.93 -2.52 -15.35
C PHE A 247 -5.54 -3.19 -14.03
N ASN A 248 -4.31 -2.98 -13.60
CA ASN A 248 -3.80 -3.57 -12.36
C ASN A 248 -3.98 -2.58 -11.19
N PRO A 249 -4.57 -3.02 -10.05
CA PRO A 249 -4.79 -2.17 -8.87
C PRO A 249 -3.60 -2.24 -7.91
N PHE A 250 -2.43 -1.79 -8.33
CA PHE A 250 -1.12 -1.98 -7.67
C PHE A 250 -1.15 -1.80 -6.15
N ASP A 251 -1.59 -0.65 -5.65
CA ASP A 251 -1.53 -0.25 -4.25
C ASP A 251 -2.47 -1.03 -3.33
N THR A 252 -3.55 -1.56 -3.91
CA THR A 252 -4.51 -2.38 -3.15
C THR A 252 -3.88 -3.63 -2.56
N LEU A 253 -2.79 -4.12 -3.17
CA LEU A 253 -2.04 -5.28 -2.67
C LEU A 253 -1.32 -4.96 -1.36
N ALA A 254 -0.81 -3.75 -1.19
CA ALA A 254 -0.17 -3.34 0.05
C ALA A 254 -1.17 -3.32 1.22
N VAL A 255 -2.37 -2.78 0.99
CA VAL A 255 -3.46 -2.83 1.97
C VAL A 255 -3.87 -4.27 2.27
N GLY A 256 -4.09 -5.09 1.22
CA GLY A 256 -4.46 -6.49 1.36
C GLY A 256 -3.42 -7.33 2.11
N TYR A 257 -2.14 -7.06 1.89
CA TYR A 257 -1.06 -7.70 2.64
C TYR A 257 -1.15 -7.40 4.15
N VAL A 258 -1.40 -6.15 4.54
CA VAL A 258 -1.50 -5.82 5.97
C VAL A 258 -2.74 -6.46 6.60
N VAL A 259 -3.82 -6.61 5.85
CA VAL A 259 -5.05 -7.29 6.29
C VAL A 259 -4.83 -8.78 6.52
N SER A 260 -4.14 -9.46 5.61
CA SER A 260 -3.97 -10.92 5.63
C SER A 260 -2.56 -11.35 5.20
N PRO A 261 -1.51 -11.00 5.96
CA PRO A 261 -0.12 -11.20 5.52
C PRO A 261 0.27 -12.67 5.31
N LYS A 262 -0.41 -13.60 5.99
CA LYS A 262 -0.13 -15.05 5.90
C LYS A 262 -0.60 -15.68 4.61
N ASP A 263 -1.52 -15.01 3.90
CA ASP A 263 -2.12 -15.54 2.68
C ASP A 263 -1.32 -15.17 1.42
N PHE A 264 -0.32 -14.30 1.57
CA PHE A 264 0.61 -13.92 0.51
C PHE A 264 1.82 -14.85 0.47
N LEU A 265 2.23 -15.27 -0.73
CA LEU A 265 3.48 -16.00 -0.89
C LEU A 265 4.64 -15.00 -0.98
N CYS A 266 5.41 -14.93 0.08
CA CYS A 266 6.53 -14.03 0.21
C CYS A 266 7.80 -14.78 0.61
N GLU A 267 8.95 -14.29 0.17
CA GLU A 267 10.26 -14.82 0.55
C GLU A 267 11.20 -13.70 1.00
N SER A 268 12.06 -13.99 1.99
CA SER A 268 13.08 -13.04 2.41
C SER A 268 14.24 -13.09 1.45
N LEU A 269 14.48 -11.99 0.73
CA LEU A 269 15.55 -11.83 -0.26
C LEU A 269 16.51 -10.73 0.14
N GLN A 270 17.75 -10.81 -0.31
CA GLN A 270 18.69 -9.69 -0.24
C GLN A 270 18.22 -8.59 -1.18
N ILE A 271 18.41 -7.33 -0.77
CA ILE A 271 17.96 -6.14 -1.48
C ILE A 271 19.11 -5.18 -1.67
N GLU A 272 19.24 -4.62 -2.88
CA GLU A 272 20.22 -3.58 -3.21
C GLU A 272 19.73 -2.67 -4.34
N ILE A 273 20.34 -1.50 -4.44
CA ILE A 273 20.12 -0.57 -5.55
C ILE A 273 21.32 -0.66 -6.47
N GLN A 274 21.09 -1.09 -7.72
CA GLN A 274 22.12 -1.17 -8.75
C GLN A 274 21.82 -0.19 -9.89
N THR A 275 22.85 0.44 -10.45
CA THR A 275 22.73 1.26 -11.67
C THR A 275 23.02 0.41 -12.88
N LEU A 276 22.00 0.12 -13.67
CA LEU A 276 22.07 -0.72 -14.88
C LEU A 276 21.56 0.04 -16.10
N GLN A 277 21.68 -0.57 -17.29
CA GLN A 277 21.10 -0.05 -18.52
C GLN A 277 19.58 0.14 -18.37
N ASP A 278 19.06 1.27 -18.87
CA ASP A 278 17.61 1.53 -18.86
C ASP A 278 16.87 0.51 -19.76
N ASP A 279 15.89 -0.18 -19.18
CA ASP A 279 15.08 -1.19 -19.85
C ASP A 279 13.78 -0.64 -20.45
N VAL A 280 13.51 0.64 -20.25
CA VAL A 280 12.30 1.35 -20.74
C VAL A 280 12.61 2.16 -22.00
N THR A 281 13.78 2.76 -22.10
CA THR A 281 14.21 3.53 -23.27
C THR A 281 14.57 2.59 -24.41
N GLU A 282 13.93 2.76 -25.58
CA GLU A 282 14.30 2.01 -26.77
C GLU A 282 15.66 2.46 -27.31
N PRO A 283 16.58 1.52 -27.61
CA PRO A 283 17.86 1.87 -28.24
C PRO A 283 17.62 2.65 -29.54
N GLY A 284 18.14 3.87 -29.63
CA GLY A 284 18.08 4.71 -30.84
C GLY A 284 17.09 5.87 -30.79
N MET A 285 16.28 6.01 -29.76
CA MET A 285 15.38 7.18 -29.63
C MET A 285 16.06 8.48 -29.19
N GLN A 286 17.22 8.39 -28.57
CA GLN A 286 18.10 9.54 -28.30
C GLN A 286 19.51 9.16 -28.70
N GLY A 287 20.08 9.84 -29.68
CA GLY A 287 21.46 9.63 -30.13
C GLY A 287 22.46 10.01 -29.04
N GLY A 288 22.79 9.09 -28.17
CA GLY A 288 23.70 9.27 -27.05
C GLY A 288 24.01 7.94 -26.35
N ALA A 289 24.89 7.98 -25.36
CA ALA A 289 25.27 6.84 -24.56
C ALA A 289 24.02 6.11 -24.02
N VAL A 290 24.12 4.81 -23.90
CA VAL A 290 23.06 3.97 -23.31
C VAL A 290 22.72 4.53 -21.94
N ASP A 291 21.49 5.04 -21.79
CA ASP A 291 21.03 5.61 -20.55
C ASP A 291 21.05 4.54 -19.46
N ARG A 292 21.56 4.91 -18.31
CA ARG A 292 21.59 4.06 -17.11
C ARG A 292 20.71 4.66 -16.05
N LYS A 293 20.01 3.80 -15.32
CA LYS A 293 19.17 4.22 -14.20
C LYS A 293 19.34 3.30 -12.98
N PRO A 294 18.96 3.74 -11.80
CA PRO A 294 18.91 2.90 -10.61
C PRO A 294 17.76 1.88 -10.72
N TYR A 295 18.00 0.69 -10.16
CA TYR A 295 17.05 -0.41 -10.01
C TYR A 295 17.03 -0.90 -8.57
N LEU A 296 15.85 -1.07 -7.99
CA LEU A 296 15.66 -1.74 -6.72
C LEU A 296 15.57 -3.24 -6.95
N LEU A 297 16.64 -3.95 -6.69
CA LEU A 297 16.76 -5.37 -7.01
C LEU A 297 16.70 -6.24 -5.76
N VAL A 298 16.03 -7.39 -5.89
CA VAL A 298 16.01 -8.44 -4.87
C VAL A 298 16.47 -9.77 -5.43
N SER A 299 17.34 -10.48 -4.68
CA SER A 299 17.86 -11.78 -5.11
C SER A 299 18.33 -12.63 -3.92
N LYS A 300 18.39 -13.96 -4.14
CA LYS A 300 19.08 -14.89 -3.24
C LYS A 300 20.59 -14.94 -3.48
N SER A 301 21.02 -14.47 -4.65
CA SER A 301 22.40 -14.59 -5.12
C SER A 301 23.30 -13.39 -4.82
N PHE A 302 22.77 -12.34 -4.20
CA PHE A 302 23.62 -11.21 -3.78
C PHE A 302 24.44 -11.63 -2.56
N THR A 303 25.75 -11.75 -2.71
CA THR A 303 26.64 -12.26 -1.65
C THR A 303 27.26 -11.18 -0.79
N SER A 304 27.27 -9.94 -1.28
CA SER A 304 27.92 -8.78 -0.64
C SER A 304 26.97 -7.88 0.16
N VAL A 305 25.68 -8.21 0.26
CA VAL A 305 24.66 -7.35 0.80
C VAL A 305 24.09 -7.92 2.11
N SER A 306 24.04 -7.08 3.15
CA SER A 306 23.50 -7.45 4.47
C SER A 306 22.00 -7.20 4.61
N HIS A 307 21.44 -6.27 3.82
CA HIS A 307 20.03 -5.87 3.92
C HIS A 307 19.11 -6.87 3.23
N ARG A 308 17.95 -7.08 3.82
CA ARG A 308 16.91 -8.00 3.32
C ARG A 308 15.55 -7.33 3.29
N ALA A 309 14.73 -7.74 2.33
CA ALA A 309 13.31 -7.41 2.27
C ALA A 309 12.47 -8.68 2.15
N LEU A 310 11.24 -8.62 2.58
CA LEU A 310 10.24 -9.63 2.31
C LEU A 310 9.59 -9.30 0.97
N TYR A 311 9.88 -10.09 -0.05
CA TYR A 311 9.39 -9.91 -1.41
C TYR A 311 8.20 -10.82 -1.67
N CYS A 312 7.03 -10.25 -1.99
CA CYS A 312 5.80 -10.98 -2.20
C CYS A 312 5.54 -11.16 -3.70
N SER A 313 5.49 -12.40 -4.17
CA SER A 313 5.35 -12.74 -5.59
C SER A 313 3.95 -13.23 -5.97
N THR A 314 3.10 -13.60 -4.98
CA THR A 314 1.77 -14.14 -5.25
C THR A 314 0.79 -13.68 -4.19
N ALA A 315 -0.32 -13.12 -4.64
CA ALA A 315 -1.49 -12.79 -3.82
C ALA A 315 -2.38 -14.03 -3.61
N PRO A 316 -3.24 -14.03 -2.58
CA PRO A 316 -4.26 -15.07 -2.41
C PRO A 316 -5.12 -15.23 -3.68
N ALA A 317 -5.50 -16.46 -4.02
CA ALA A 317 -6.34 -16.73 -5.20
C ALA A 317 -7.68 -15.96 -5.20
N GLY A 318 -8.20 -15.61 -4.02
CA GLY A 318 -9.43 -14.83 -3.84
C GLY A 318 -9.23 -13.32 -3.77
N PHE A 319 -8.01 -12.80 -3.92
CA PHE A 319 -7.68 -11.40 -3.64
C PHE A 319 -8.61 -10.40 -4.34
N LYS A 320 -8.82 -10.55 -5.66
CA LYS A 320 -9.71 -9.65 -6.45
C LYS A 320 -11.13 -9.63 -5.87
N ARG A 321 -11.69 -10.80 -5.57
CA ARG A 321 -13.04 -10.91 -4.97
C ARG A 321 -13.09 -10.21 -3.62
N ASP A 322 -12.13 -10.48 -2.75
CA ASP A 322 -12.08 -9.91 -1.40
C ASP A 322 -11.88 -8.39 -1.42
N LEU A 323 -11.09 -7.87 -2.39
CA LEU A 323 -10.97 -6.44 -2.67
C LEU A 323 -12.32 -5.83 -3.04
N LEU A 324 -13.00 -6.39 -4.06
CA LEU A 324 -14.29 -5.88 -4.51
C LEU A 324 -15.36 -5.95 -3.42
N ASP A 325 -15.40 -7.05 -2.66
CA ASP A 325 -16.34 -7.22 -1.55
C ASP A 325 -16.10 -6.19 -0.42
N ARG A 326 -14.85 -5.74 -0.19
CA ARG A 326 -14.55 -4.65 0.75
C ARG A 326 -14.99 -3.30 0.20
N LEU A 327 -14.72 -3.02 -1.06
CA LEU A 327 -15.11 -1.76 -1.70
C LEU A 327 -16.65 -1.60 -1.78
N LEU A 328 -17.40 -2.70 -1.80
CA LEU A 328 -18.86 -2.75 -1.88
C LEU A 328 -19.57 -2.76 -0.52
N ARG A 329 -18.86 -2.64 0.58
CA ARG A 329 -19.40 -2.45 1.95
C ARG A 329 -19.53 -0.95 2.22
#